data_1be6f10ea1cef2444d5a830fba64b83f
#
_entry.id   1be6f10ea1cef2444d5a830fba64b83f
#
_cell.length_a   1.000
_cell.length_b   1.000
_cell.length_c   1.000
_cell.angle_alpha   90.00
_cell.angle_beta   90.00
_cell.angle_gamma   90.00
#
_symmetry.space_group_name_H-M   'P 1'
#
loop_
_entity.id
_entity.type
_entity.pdbx_description
1 polymer ?
#
loop_
_entity_poly.entity_id
_entity_poly.type
_entity_poly.pdbx_seq_one_letter_code
_entity_poly.pdbx_strand_id
1 'polypeptide(L)'
;AFATDRDGVFWGGELRGRSPMEALSDGLAASHAVERWLKTSLMNQPKEPEGTKLCLGTDRLREAPAVLPAGGSAYTEKEAAAEAERCELCACDACMKSCDLMRLYEKTPRRIYEEVYITIHPGTLSRDGTWATRLITTCNQCGVCKQVCPQHIDIGEFFLQAHRAMHDKGAMPWAFHDYWLRDMEFSNGEAS
;
A
#
# COMPACT_ATOMS: atom_id res chain seq x y z
N ALA A 1 -14.61 4.95 -21.05
CA ALA A 1 -14.23 5.78 -22.15
C ALA A 1 -14.95 7.13 -22.05
N PHE A 2 -14.19 8.22 -22.08
CA PHE A 2 -14.70 9.60 -21.97
C PHE A 2 -14.82 10.28 -23.33
N ALA A 3 -14.32 9.63 -24.38
CA ALA A 3 -14.36 10.14 -25.72
C ALA A 3 -15.78 10.13 -26.30
N THR A 4 -16.12 11.19 -27.03
CA THR A 4 -17.34 11.27 -27.84
C THR A 4 -17.06 10.87 -29.30
N ASP A 5 -18.05 10.98 -30.15
CA ASP A 5 -17.92 10.82 -31.59
C ASP A 5 -17.26 12.02 -32.30
N ARG A 6 -17.06 13.12 -31.56
CA ARG A 6 -16.37 14.32 -32.03
C ARG A 6 -14.93 14.36 -31.57
N ASP A 7 -14.01 14.58 -32.49
CA ASP A 7 -12.59 14.68 -32.16
C ASP A 7 -12.33 15.84 -31.19
N GLY A 8 -11.51 15.58 -30.17
CA GLY A 8 -11.19 16.54 -29.10
C GLY A 8 -12.29 16.81 -28.09
N VAL A 9 -13.45 16.14 -28.18
CA VAL A 9 -14.57 16.32 -27.26
C VAL A 9 -14.69 15.14 -26.31
N PHE A 10 -14.62 15.42 -25.02
CA PHE A 10 -14.74 14.43 -23.96
C PHE A 10 -15.94 14.75 -23.07
N TRP A 11 -16.52 13.74 -22.45
CA TRP A 11 -17.64 13.91 -21.54
C TRP A 11 -17.43 13.08 -20.27
N GLY A 12 -17.98 13.53 -19.13
CA GLY A 12 -17.81 12.85 -17.85
C GLY A 12 -18.77 13.37 -16.79
N GLY A 13 -18.66 12.83 -15.61
CA GLY A 13 -19.37 13.29 -14.42
C GLY A 13 -20.90 13.15 -14.53
N GLU A 14 -21.59 14.20 -14.12
CA GLU A 14 -23.06 14.22 -14.06
C GLU A 14 -23.73 13.94 -15.41
N LEU A 15 -23.13 14.37 -16.50
CA LEU A 15 -23.61 14.07 -17.86
C LEU A 15 -23.66 12.57 -18.19
N ARG A 16 -22.93 11.76 -17.40
CA ARG A 16 -22.94 10.29 -17.48
C ARG A 16 -23.83 9.64 -16.42
N GLY A 17 -24.65 10.42 -15.73
CA GLY A 17 -25.50 9.93 -14.63
C GLY A 17 -24.72 9.53 -13.37
N ARG A 18 -23.54 10.15 -13.14
CA ARG A 18 -22.70 9.86 -11.98
C ARG A 18 -23.14 10.66 -10.75
N SER A 19 -22.99 10.04 -9.57
CA SER A 19 -23.10 10.75 -8.30
C SER A 19 -21.98 11.81 -8.14
N PRO A 20 -22.10 12.79 -7.25
CA PRO A 20 -21.08 13.83 -7.08
C PRO A 20 -19.66 13.29 -6.82
N MET A 21 -19.54 12.23 -6.02
CA MET A 21 -18.23 11.60 -5.73
C MET A 21 -17.67 10.85 -6.94
N GLU A 22 -18.52 10.15 -7.69
CA GLU A 22 -18.13 9.49 -8.94
C GLU A 22 -17.77 10.52 -10.00
N ALA A 23 -18.45 11.67 -10.05
CA ALA A 23 -18.15 12.75 -10.98
C ALA A 23 -16.76 13.33 -10.74
N LEU A 24 -16.33 13.44 -9.49
CA LEU A 24 -14.97 13.83 -9.14
C LEU A 24 -13.92 12.84 -9.66
N SER A 25 -14.16 11.55 -9.45
CA SER A 25 -13.32 10.47 -9.98
C SER A 25 -13.30 10.45 -11.52
N ASP A 26 -14.45 10.65 -12.14
CA ASP A 26 -14.57 10.76 -13.59
C ASP A 26 -13.78 11.97 -14.14
N GLY A 27 -13.75 13.10 -13.41
CA GLY A 27 -12.97 14.28 -13.75
C GLY A 27 -11.47 14.00 -13.84
N LEU A 28 -10.93 13.29 -12.85
CA LEU A 28 -9.53 12.85 -12.85
C LEU A 28 -9.24 11.90 -14.01
N ALA A 29 -10.10 10.92 -14.23
CA ALA A 29 -9.92 9.96 -15.32
C ALA A 29 -10.10 10.61 -16.72
N ALA A 30 -10.98 11.59 -16.84
CA ALA A 30 -11.15 12.36 -18.07
C ALA A 30 -9.92 13.23 -18.35
N SER A 31 -9.31 13.86 -17.33
CA SER A 31 -8.09 14.65 -17.52
C SER A 31 -6.96 13.83 -18.10
N HIS A 32 -6.77 12.60 -17.63
CA HIS A 32 -5.79 11.67 -18.21
C HIS A 32 -6.14 11.26 -19.66
N ALA A 33 -7.41 11.14 -19.98
CA ALA A 33 -7.82 10.85 -21.36
C ALA A 33 -7.52 12.03 -22.31
N VAL A 34 -7.78 13.25 -21.85
CA VAL A 34 -7.45 14.50 -22.57
C VAL A 34 -5.93 14.65 -22.73
N GLU A 35 -5.16 14.44 -21.68
CA GLU A 35 -3.69 14.51 -21.74
C GLU A 35 -3.12 13.52 -22.79
N ARG A 36 -3.62 12.29 -22.81
CA ARG A 36 -3.21 11.30 -23.80
C ARG A 36 -3.58 11.73 -25.22
N TRP A 37 -4.79 12.24 -25.42
CA TRP A 37 -5.20 12.74 -26.71
C TRP A 37 -4.30 13.89 -27.19
N LEU A 38 -3.96 14.83 -26.32
CA LEU A 38 -3.04 15.93 -26.63
C LEU A 38 -1.65 15.43 -27.05
N LYS A 39 -1.20 14.32 -26.50
CA LYS A 39 0.12 13.71 -26.81
C LYS A 39 0.09 12.85 -28.06
N THR A 40 -1.02 12.21 -28.37
CA THR A 40 -1.08 11.14 -29.40
C THR A 40 -2.08 11.40 -30.52
N SER A 41 -2.97 12.39 -30.36
CA SER A 41 -4.12 12.66 -31.23
C SER A 41 -5.08 11.49 -31.42
N LEU A 42 -5.07 10.52 -30.50
CA LEU A 42 -5.97 9.36 -30.52
C LEU A 42 -7.02 9.46 -29.44
N MET A 43 -8.29 9.53 -29.80
CA MET A 43 -9.42 9.65 -28.87
C MET A 43 -9.63 8.40 -28.00
N ASN A 44 -9.49 7.24 -28.57
CA ASN A 44 -9.74 5.96 -27.92
C ASN A 44 -8.45 5.15 -27.81
N GLN A 45 -7.61 5.51 -26.86
CA GLN A 45 -6.52 4.62 -26.50
C GLN A 45 -7.01 3.56 -25.50
N PRO A 46 -6.58 2.32 -25.64
CA PRO A 46 -6.80 1.33 -24.61
C PRO A 46 -6.24 1.87 -23.29
N LYS A 47 -7.05 1.81 -22.24
CA LYS A 47 -6.60 2.09 -20.88
C LYS A 47 -5.49 1.10 -20.56
N GLU A 48 -4.32 1.59 -20.17
CA GLU A 48 -3.33 0.67 -19.59
C GLU A 48 -4.00 -0.08 -18.44
N PRO A 49 -3.82 -1.40 -18.36
CA PRO A 49 -4.43 -2.18 -17.30
C PRO A 49 -4.02 -1.58 -15.96
N GLU A 50 -5.02 -1.14 -15.18
CA GLU A 50 -4.81 -0.74 -13.79
C GLU A 50 -4.48 -2.01 -13.02
N GLY A 51 -3.23 -2.19 -12.67
CA GLY A 51 -2.80 -3.34 -11.92
C GLY A 51 -1.28 -3.44 -11.85
N THR A 52 -0.81 -4.37 -11.07
CA THR A 52 0.60 -4.73 -11.05
C THR A 52 0.92 -5.58 -12.29
N LYS A 53 2.17 -5.59 -12.71
CA LYS A 53 2.67 -6.53 -13.72
C LYS A 53 2.66 -7.98 -13.21
N LEU A 54 2.49 -8.14 -11.90
CA LEU A 54 2.38 -9.42 -11.24
C LEU A 54 0.93 -9.89 -11.30
N CYS A 55 0.66 -10.92 -12.06
CA CYS A 55 -0.64 -11.58 -12.15
C CYS A 55 -0.59 -12.86 -11.32
N LEU A 56 -1.01 -12.77 -10.07
CA LEU A 56 -1.18 -13.94 -9.20
C LEU A 56 -2.66 -14.33 -9.21
N GLY A 57 -2.93 -15.62 -9.40
CA GLY A 57 -4.30 -16.14 -9.37
C GLY A 57 -4.83 -16.17 -7.94
N THR A 58 -6.08 -15.74 -7.77
CA THR A 58 -6.79 -15.84 -6.47
C THR A 58 -7.72 -17.03 -6.40
N ASP A 59 -7.93 -17.73 -7.53
CA ASP A 59 -8.94 -18.79 -7.67
C ASP A 59 -8.69 -20.01 -6.79
N ARG A 60 -7.49 -20.13 -6.24
CA ARG A 60 -7.07 -21.25 -5.38
C ARG A 60 -7.02 -20.91 -3.91
N LEU A 61 -7.28 -19.67 -3.55
CA LEU A 61 -7.24 -19.24 -2.15
C LEU A 61 -8.43 -19.83 -1.40
N ARG A 62 -8.14 -20.41 -0.24
CA ARG A 62 -9.16 -20.90 0.68
C ARG A 62 -9.20 -19.97 1.89
N GLU A 63 -10.36 -19.42 2.16
CA GLU A 63 -10.58 -18.76 3.44
C GLU A 63 -10.48 -19.79 4.56
N ALA A 64 -9.59 -19.56 5.49
CA ALA A 64 -9.48 -20.31 6.72
C ALA A 64 -9.72 -19.38 7.91
N PRO A 65 -10.49 -19.78 8.93
CA PRO A 65 -10.74 -18.94 10.09
C PRO A 65 -9.42 -18.64 10.81
N ALA A 66 -9.29 -17.40 11.31
CA ALA A 66 -8.12 -17.00 12.07
C ALA A 66 -8.02 -17.81 13.36
N VAL A 67 -6.82 -18.29 13.66
CA VAL A 67 -6.52 -18.91 14.95
C VAL A 67 -6.18 -17.78 15.91
N LEU A 68 -6.98 -17.64 16.97
CA LEU A 68 -6.77 -16.63 18.00
C LEU A 68 -6.12 -17.27 19.24
N PRO A 69 -5.22 -16.56 19.96
CA PRO A 69 -4.62 -17.09 21.16
C PRO A 69 -5.65 -17.26 22.27
N ALA A 70 -5.84 -18.47 22.77
CA ALA A 70 -6.80 -18.75 23.84
C ALA A 70 -6.41 -18.06 25.17
N GLY A 71 -5.13 -17.79 25.38
CA GLY A 71 -4.59 -17.12 26.57
C GLY A 71 -4.58 -15.59 26.51
N GLY A 72 -5.16 -14.96 25.49
CA GLY A 72 -5.34 -13.52 25.38
C GLY A 72 -4.27 -12.78 24.56
N SER A 73 -3.02 -12.72 24.95
CA SER A 73 -2.03 -11.85 24.31
C SER A 73 -0.90 -12.55 23.55
N ALA A 74 -0.69 -13.84 23.78
CA ALA A 74 0.39 -14.60 23.17
C ALA A 74 -0.09 -15.95 22.67
N TYR A 75 0.39 -16.36 21.51
CA TYR A 75 0.16 -17.68 20.94
C TYR A 75 0.97 -18.74 21.69
N THR A 76 0.36 -19.88 21.93
CA THR A 76 1.10 -21.11 22.22
C THR A 76 1.77 -21.60 20.94
N GLU A 77 2.78 -22.48 21.05
CA GLU A 77 3.47 -23.05 19.88
C GLU A 77 2.49 -23.74 18.89
N LYS A 78 1.50 -24.45 19.42
CA LYS A 78 0.46 -25.10 18.59
C LYS A 78 -0.43 -24.11 17.86
N GLU A 79 -0.85 -23.05 18.54
CA GLU A 79 -1.66 -22.00 17.94
C GLU A 79 -0.88 -21.21 16.90
N ALA A 80 0.37 -20.91 17.18
CA ALA A 80 1.26 -20.25 16.23
C ALA A 80 1.50 -21.10 14.96
N ALA A 81 1.71 -22.40 15.12
CA ALA A 81 1.84 -23.32 14.01
C ALA A 81 0.54 -23.39 13.18
N ALA A 82 -0.62 -23.49 13.84
CA ALA A 82 -1.91 -23.55 13.16
C ALA A 82 -2.24 -22.23 12.42
N GLU A 83 -1.88 -21.08 13.00
CA GLU A 83 -2.03 -19.79 12.31
C GLU A 83 -1.05 -19.68 11.14
N ALA A 84 0.15 -20.19 11.27
CA ALA A 84 1.13 -20.22 10.18
C ALA A 84 0.70 -21.13 9.00
N GLU A 85 -0.02 -22.20 9.26
CA GLU A 85 -0.59 -23.09 8.23
C GLU A 85 -1.62 -22.41 7.33
N ARG A 86 -2.24 -21.30 7.80
CA ARG A 86 -3.14 -20.48 6.98
C ARG A 86 -2.40 -19.67 5.92
N CYS A 87 -1.10 -19.63 5.98
CA CYS A 87 -0.30 -18.82 5.08
C CYS A 87 -0.36 -19.37 3.65
N GLU A 88 -0.98 -18.61 2.76
CA GLU A 88 -1.06 -18.90 1.31
C GLU A 88 0.24 -18.57 0.57
N LEU A 89 1.33 -18.30 1.28
CA LEU A 89 2.61 -17.82 0.74
C LEU A 89 2.44 -16.60 -0.20
N CYS A 90 1.38 -15.84 0.01
CA CYS A 90 0.97 -14.70 -0.82
C CYS A 90 0.83 -15.09 -2.31
N ALA A 91 0.20 -16.23 -2.58
CA ALA A 91 -0.17 -16.64 -3.94
C ALA A 91 -1.26 -15.76 -4.57
N CYS A 92 -1.55 -14.61 -3.95
CA CYS A 92 -2.57 -13.65 -4.35
C CYS A 92 -1.97 -12.24 -4.36
N ASP A 93 -2.53 -11.36 -5.17
CA ASP A 93 -2.07 -9.98 -5.35
C ASP A 93 -3.15 -8.93 -4.99
N ALA A 94 -4.23 -9.33 -4.32
CA ALA A 94 -5.35 -8.45 -4.00
C ALA A 94 -4.91 -7.17 -3.27
N CYS A 95 -4.05 -7.29 -2.25
CA CYS A 95 -3.51 -6.15 -1.51
C CYS A 95 -2.63 -5.25 -2.39
N MET A 96 -1.88 -5.82 -3.34
CA MET A 96 -1.03 -5.06 -4.26
C MET A 96 -1.85 -4.26 -5.26
N LYS A 97 -2.92 -4.85 -5.80
CA LYS A 97 -3.83 -4.17 -6.73
C LYS A 97 -4.57 -3.01 -6.09
N SER A 98 -4.86 -3.11 -4.80
CA SER A 98 -5.65 -2.14 -4.06
C SER A 98 -4.83 -1.06 -3.35
N CYS A 99 -3.52 -1.22 -3.26
CA CYS A 99 -2.61 -0.29 -2.61
C CYS A 99 -1.67 0.37 -3.61
N ASP A 100 -1.76 1.69 -3.77
CA ASP A 100 -0.89 2.44 -4.69
C ASP A 100 0.59 2.29 -4.35
N LEU A 101 0.91 2.25 -3.06
CA LEU A 101 2.27 2.04 -2.58
C LEU A 101 2.82 0.68 -3.03
N MET A 102 2.08 -0.41 -2.77
CA MET A 102 2.51 -1.76 -3.18
C MET A 102 2.55 -1.91 -4.69
N ARG A 103 1.61 -1.28 -5.39
CA ARG A 103 1.58 -1.26 -6.85
C ARG A 103 2.80 -0.55 -7.44
N LEU A 104 3.23 0.55 -6.82
CA LEU A 104 4.43 1.28 -7.23
C LEU A 104 5.69 0.41 -7.13
N TYR A 105 5.80 -0.39 -6.08
CA TYR A 105 6.97 -1.25 -5.87
C TYR A 105 6.95 -2.55 -6.68
N GLU A 106 5.80 -2.92 -7.24
CA GLU A 106 5.61 -4.12 -8.08
C GLU A 106 6.22 -5.40 -7.48
N LYS A 107 6.14 -5.56 -6.16
CA LYS A 107 6.69 -6.71 -5.44
C LYS A 107 5.56 -7.58 -4.88
N THR A 108 5.75 -8.88 -4.88
CA THR A 108 4.80 -9.78 -4.21
C THR A 108 4.76 -9.48 -2.71
N PRO A 109 3.62 -9.71 -2.03
CA PRO A 109 3.52 -9.52 -0.59
C PRO A 109 4.57 -10.32 0.19
N ARG A 110 4.90 -11.53 -0.26
CA ARG A 110 6.00 -12.34 0.31
C ARG A 110 7.33 -11.61 0.22
N ARG A 111 7.65 -11.05 -0.95
CA ARG A 111 8.90 -10.30 -1.16
C ARG A 111 8.96 -9.04 -0.29
N ILE A 112 7.83 -8.34 -0.16
CA ILE A 112 7.72 -7.19 0.74
C ILE A 112 7.98 -7.60 2.18
N TYR A 113 7.38 -8.71 2.64
CA TYR A 113 7.59 -9.23 3.98
C TYR A 113 9.06 -9.57 4.24
N GLU A 114 9.70 -10.31 3.33
CA GLU A 114 11.11 -10.69 3.43
C GLU A 114 12.02 -9.44 3.52
N GLU A 115 11.81 -8.45 2.69
CA GLU A 115 12.60 -7.22 2.68
C GLU A 115 12.39 -6.36 3.95
N VAL A 116 11.14 -6.28 4.44
CA VAL A 116 10.83 -5.60 5.71
C VAL A 116 11.50 -6.34 6.86
N TYR A 117 11.38 -7.67 6.91
CA TYR A 117 12.00 -8.49 7.94
C TYR A 117 13.53 -8.30 7.98
N ILE A 118 14.20 -8.37 6.83
CA ILE A 118 15.64 -8.11 6.72
C ILE A 118 15.97 -6.70 7.20
N THR A 119 15.12 -5.72 6.86
CA THR A 119 15.32 -4.32 7.25
C THR A 119 15.29 -4.11 8.76
N ILE A 120 14.43 -4.80 9.49
CA ILE A 120 14.27 -4.63 10.93
C ILE A 120 15.10 -5.63 11.77
N HIS A 121 15.71 -6.63 11.13
CA HIS A 121 16.47 -7.65 11.84
C HIS A 121 17.69 -7.04 12.57
N PRO A 122 17.98 -7.44 13.83
CA PRO A 122 19.03 -6.82 14.64
C PRO A 122 20.43 -6.82 14.04
N GLY A 123 20.75 -7.83 13.24
CA GLY A 123 22.08 -7.99 12.62
C GLY A 123 22.26 -7.19 11.31
N THR A 124 21.20 -6.63 10.75
CA THR A 124 21.24 -5.96 9.44
C THR A 124 20.99 -4.46 9.49
N LEU A 125 20.64 -3.93 10.64
CA LEU A 125 20.39 -2.51 10.83
C LEU A 125 21.70 -1.72 10.77
N SER A 126 22.18 -1.47 9.57
CA SER A 126 23.12 -0.39 9.34
C SER A 126 22.37 0.94 9.18
N ARG A 127 22.98 2.05 9.55
CA ARG A 127 22.39 3.40 9.41
C ARG A 127 22.09 3.79 7.97
N ASP A 128 22.68 3.12 6.99
CA ASP A 128 22.82 3.61 5.62
C ASP A 128 21.83 3.04 4.62
N GLY A 129 20.71 2.58 5.08
CA GLY A 129 19.70 2.21 4.14
C GLY A 129 19.44 0.73 4.10
N THR A 130 18.23 0.53 4.08
CA THR A 130 17.63 -0.74 4.18
C THR A 130 16.64 -0.86 3.03
N TRP A 131 16.49 -2.06 2.58
CA TRP A 131 15.77 -2.40 1.36
C TRP A 131 14.31 -1.94 1.37
N ALA A 132 13.70 -1.92 2.54
CA ALA A 132 12.29 -1.60 2.68
C ALA A 132 12.01 -0.29 3.45
N THR A 133 13.00 0.53 3.74
CA THR A 133 12.83 1.75 4.54
C THR A 133 11.74 2.66 3.99
N ARG A 134 11.73 2.95 2.69
CA ARG A 134 10.70 3.78 2.07
C ARG A 134 9.32 3.15 2.13
N LEU A 135 9.23 1.85 1.94
CA LEU A 135 7.97 1.12 2.01
C LEU A 135 7.36 1.19 3.42
N ILE A 136 8.20 0.97 4.44
CA ILE A 136 7.81 1.04 5.85
C ILE A 136 7.35 2.46 6.22
N THR A 137 8.10 3.48 5.83
CA THR A 137 7.85 4.87 6.24
C THR A 137 6.77 5.59 5.44
N THR A 138 6.41 5.07 4.26
CA THR A 138 5.41 5.70 3.38
C THR A 138 4.00 5.15 3.58
N CYS A 139 3.84 4.03 4.29
CA CYS A 139 2.53 3.46 4.55
C CYS A 139 1.66 4.40 5.40
N ASN A 140 0.50 4.80 4.86
CA ASN A 140 -0.45 5.71 5.54
C ASN A 140 -1.45 5.02 6.48
N GLN A 141 -1.30 3.73 6.73
CA GLN A 141 -2.12 2.95 7.66
C GLN A 141 -3.63 2.90 7.32
N CYS A 142 -3.99 3.01 6.04
CA CYS A 142 -5.40 3.08 5.60
C CYS A 142 -6.20 1.78 5.80
N GLY A 143 -5.55 0.64 6.06
CA GLY A 143 -6.21 -0.65 6.34
C GLY A 143 -6.80 -1.38 5.12
N VAL A 144 -6.73 -0.82 3.91
CA VAL A 144 -7.32 -1.44 2.70
C VAL A 144 -6.73 -2.81 2.43
N CYS A 145 -5.41 -3.00 2.64
CA CYS A 145 -4.75 -4.29 2.46
C CYS A 145 -5.37 -5.41 3.30
N LYS A 146 -5.79 -5.11 4.54
CA LYS A 146 -6.49 -6.05 5.41
C LYS A 146 -7.89 -6.38 4.90
N GLN A 147 -8.62 -5.37 4.42
CA GLN A 147 -10.00 -5.57 3.95
C GLN A 147 -10.08 -6.41 2.68
N VAL A 148 -9.14 -6.24 1.76
CA VAL A 148 -9.13 -6.97 0.49
C VAL A 148 -8.43 -8.33 0.59
N CYS A 149 -7.73 -8.59 1.69
CA CYS A 149 -7.03 -9.86 1.90
C CYS A 149 -8.05 -10.95 2.27
N PRO A 150 -8.12 -12.08 1.54
CA PRO A 150 -8.99 -13.20 1.90
C PRO A 150 -8.71 -13.75 3.30
N GLN A 151 -7.48 -13.62 3.78
CA GLN A 151 -7.06 -14.06 5.12
C GLN A 151 -7.06 -12.92 6.15
N HIS A 152 -7.53 -11.73 5.80
CA HIS A 152 -7.56 -10.55 6.66
C HIS A 152 -6.22 -10.17 7.31
N ILE A 153 -5.11 -10.45 6.60
CA ILE A 153 -3.76 -10.13 7.07
C ILE A 153 -3.59 -8.60 7.04
N ASP A 154 -3.19 -8.03 8.18
CA ASP A 154 -2.96 -6.60 8.34
C ASP A 154 -1.51 -6.23 8.02
N ILE A 155 -1.23 -5.98 6.74
CA ILE A 155 0.09 -5.54 6.30
C ILE A 155 0.40 -4.12 6.81
N GLY A 156 -0.64 -3.29 7.00
CA GLY A 156 -0.48 -1.95 7.58
C GLY A 156 0.08 -2.02 9.00
N GLU A 157 -0.49 -2.86 9.85
CA GLU A 157 0.01 -3.07 11.22
C GLU A 157 1.44 -3.65 11.21
N PHE A 158 1.74 -4.56 10.30
CA PHE A 158 3.09 -5.08 10.12
C PHE A 158 4.10 -3.97 9.79
N PHE A 159 3.76 -3.05 8.89
CA PHE A 159 4.59 -1.88 8.60
C PHE A 159 4.72 -0.94 9.80
N LEU A 160 3.65 -0.74 10.55
CA LEU A 160 3.69 0.09 11.75
C LEU A 160 4.62 -0.48 12.82
N GLN A 161 4.59 -1.78 13.04
CA GLN A 161 5.51 -2.46 13.95
C GLN A 161 6.96 -2.36 13.47
N ALA A 162 7.19 -2.53 12.17
CA ALA A 162 8.52 -2.34 11.58
C ALA A 162 9.01 -0.90 11.75
N HIS A 163 8.13 0.08 11.57
CA HIS A 163 8.41 1.50 11.77
C HIS A 163 8.82 1.80 13.22
N ARG A 164 8.09 1.26 14.19
CA ARG A 164 8.41 1.37 15.61
C ARG A 164 9.77 0.73 15.91
N ALA A 165 10.03 -0.47 15.41
CA ALA A 165 11.32 -1.14 15.61
C ALA A 165 12.51 -0.36 15.02
N MET A 166 12.33 0.30 13.89
CA MET A 166 13.33 1.21 13.31
C MET A 166 13.53 2.45 14.17
N HIS A 167 12.46 3.04 14.67
CA HIS A 167 12.51 4.20 15.56
C HIS A 167 13.27 3.87 16.85
N ASP A 168 12.90 2.79 17.53
CA ASP A 168 13.50 2.38 18.80
C ASP A 168 15.02 2.12 18.70
N LYS A 169 15.46 1.75 17.51
CA LYS A 169 16.88 1.52 17.21
C LYS A 169 17.61 2.74 16.65
N GLY A 170 16.93 3.88 16.53
CA GLY A 170 17.48 5.08 15.92
C GLY A 170 17.84 4.92 14.44
N ALA A 171 17.24 3.95 13.75
CA ALA A 171 17.48 3.64 12.33
C ALA A 171 16.45 4.28 11.39
N MET A 172 15.68 5.25 11.87
CA MET A 172 14.74 5.99 11.06
C MET A 172 15.45 6.92 10.10
N PRO A 173 15.02 6.96 8.81
CA PRO A 173 15.51 7.97 7.90
C PRO A 173 15.05 9.35 8.36
N TRP A 174 15.80 10.37 8.02
CA TRP A 174 15.39 11.75 8.22
C TRP A 174 14.05 12.00 7.55
N ALA A 175 13.06 12.39 8.33
CA ALA A 175 11.78 12.84 7.79
C ALA A 175 11.90 14.32 7.40
N PHE A 176 11.23 14.71 6.31
CA PHE A 176 11.21 16.11 5.85
C PHE A 176 10.73 17.08 6.95
N HIS A 177 9.83 16.62 7.81
CA HIS A 177 9.29 17.42 8.92
C HIS A 177 10.09 17.32 10.23
N ASP A 178 11.21 16.57 10.27
CA ASP A 178 12.06 16.47 11.47
C ASP A 178 12.62 17.85 11.89
N TYR A 179 12.95 18.67 10.91
CA TYR A 179 13.33 20.06 11.15
C TYR A 179 12.24 20.84 11.92
N TRP A 180 10.99 20.72 11.46
CA TRP A 180 9.87 21.40 12.11
C TRP A 180 9.59 20.90 13.52
N LEU A 181 9.74 19.61 13.76
CA LEU A 181 9.60 19.04 15.10
C LEU A 181 10.66 19.57 16.04
N ARG A 182 11.90 19.67 15.61
CA ARG A 182 13.00 20.24 16.41
C ARG A 182 12.82 21.74 16.65
N ASP A 183 12.34 22.48 15.68
CA ASP A 183 12.03 23.88 15.82
C ASP A 183 10.89 24.09 16.84
N MET A 184 9.88 23.23 16.81
CA MET A 184 8.79 23.24 17.79
C MET A 184 9.27 22.89 19.19
N GLU A 185 10.12 21.87 19.32
CA GLU A 185 10.73 21.52 20.60
C GLU A 185 11.55 22.67 21.18
N PHE A 186 12.38 23.30 20.36
CA PHE A 186 13.15 24.47 20.76
C PHE A 186 12.25 25.64 21.17
N SER A 187 11.24 25.96 20.37
CA SER A 187 10.34 27.11 20.61
C SER A 187 9.45 26.93 21.84
N ASN A 188 9.16 25.67 22.22
CA ASN A 188 8.38 25.33 23.42
C ASN A 188 9.25 24.92 24.62
N GLY A 189 10.56 24.94 24.46
CA GLY A 189 11.50 24.57 25.53
C GLY A 189 11.79 25.72 26.50
N GLU A 190 12.35 25.40 27.65
CA GLU A 190 12.73 26.38 28.68
C GLU A 190 13.86 27.33 28.24
N ALA A 191 14.50 27.07 27.10
CA ALA A 191 15.59 27.88 26.56
C ALA A 191 15.17 28.98 25.58
N SER A 192 13.85 29.13 25.31
CA SER A 192 13.30 30.13 24.41
C SER A 192 12.93 31.44 25.12
#